data_da43d76709bd156c9684701c49132229
#
_entry.id   da43d76709bd156c9684701c49132229
#
_cell.length_a   1.000
_cell.length_b   1.000
_cell.length_c   1.000
_cell.angle_alpha   90.00
_cell.angle_beta   90.00
_cell.angle_gamma   90.00
#
_symmetry.space_group_name_H-M   'P 1'
#
loop_
_entity.id
_entity.type
_entity.pdbx_description
1 polymer ?
#
loop_
_entity_poly.entity_id
_entity_poly.type
_entity_poly.pdbx_seq_one_letter_code
_entity_poly.pdbx_strand_id
1 'polypeptide(L)'
;MSQAKRAVKQHEKYVIELTNQITKVKGRKNIDMKNIAILGSTGSIGVNALRVIQTNPDNYKVTALAAGKNTGLLLEQIKQFRPMAVAVKEETAAIELKAQMSQSIMPEVFFGTEGFIRLATMADVDTLISAMAGSAGLLPTYSGIEAGKDIALANKETMVMAGPLVMAKARERGISILPIDSEHSAILQSMQGHPREDLRRVILTASGGPFRELSLEEMSKVTPEQALNHPNWDMGSKVSIDSATMMNKGLEAIEAKWLFDLQMDQIGILIHTQSIVHSMVEYKDGSIISQMGVPDMIIPISFALSFPHHLKTHIPPLALEKVGVLNFKKPDMKRFKCLRLALEAADIGGSMPAVLNGANEIAVMSFLKGSIGFLDIPELIEKTMASHKHHPIDSIETVMAVDRWARDTARSKLEKMISKQLI
;
A
#
# COMPACT_ATOMS: atom_id res chain seq x y z
N MET A 1 24.64 23.18 -16.08
CA MET A 1 23.49 22.27 -16.16
C MET A 1 22.80 22.27 -14.79
N SER A 2 21.52 22.67 -14.71
CA SER A 2 20.78 22.75 -13.43
C SER A 2 20.61 21.38 -12.78
N GLN A 3 20.50 21.33 -11.44
CA GLN A 3 20.20 20.09 -10.67
C GLN A 3 18.99 19.32 -11.24
N ALA A 4 17.98 20.05 -11.73
CA ALA A 4 16.81 19.46 -12.38
C ALA A 4 17.17 18.65 -13.65
N LYS A 5 18.08 19.12 -14.50
CA LYS A 5 18.53 18.37 -15.70
C LYS A 5 19.35 17.13 -15.35
N ARG A 6 20.06 17.12 -14.20
CA ARG A 6 20.76 15.92 -13.72
C ARG A 6 19.77 14.88 -13.18
N ALA A 7 18.76 15.32 -12.42
CA ALA A 7 17.73 14.45 -11.89
C ALA A 7 16.92 13.76 -13.01
N VAL A 8 16.53 14.50 -14.06
CA VAL A 8 15.83 13.95 -15.23
C VAL A 8 16.69 12.90 -15.95
N LYS A 9 17.97 13.20 -16.21
CA LYS A 9 18.88 12.27 -16.88
C LYS A 9 19.19 10.99 -16.07
N GLN A 10 19.21 11.10 -14.75
CA GLN A 10 19.42 9.98 -13.83
C GLN A 10 18.15 9.11 -13.72
N HIS A 11 16.98 9.72 -13.86
CA HIS A 11 15.70 9.05 -13.90
C HIS A 11 15.44 8.32 -15.23
N GLU A 12 15.76 8.95 -16.38
CA GLU A 12 15.76 8.29 -17.69
C GLU A 12 16.60 7.00 -17.67
N LYS A 13 17.76 7.05 -17.00
CA LYS A 13 18.63 5.89 -16.84
C LYS A 13 17.98 4.77 -16.01
N TYR A 14 17.25 5.10 -14.96
CA TYR A 14 16.53 4.11 -14.11
C TYR A 14 15.38 3.43 -14.86
N VAL A 15 14.60 4.19 -15.63
CA VAL A 15 13.51 3.62 -16.47
C VAL A 15 14.09 2.77 -17.60
N ILE A 16 15.20 3.20 -18.20
CA ILE A 16 15.95 2.40 -19.17
C ILE A 16 16.55 1.14 -18.50
N GLU A 17 16.99 1.21 -17.26
CA GLU A 17 17.49 0.06 -16.50
C GLU A 17 16.37 -0.90 -16.12
N LEU A 18 15.17 -0.43 -15.74
CA LEU A 18 13.98 -1.26 -15.58
C LEU A 18 13.58 -1.94 -16.91
N THR A 19 13.62 -1.20 -18.02
CA THR A 19 13.35 -1.72 -19.36
C THR A 19 14.46 -2.68 -19.81
N ASN A 20 15.72 -2.43 -19.45
CA ASN A 20 16.87 -3.28 -19.73
C ASN A 20 16.92 -4.52 -18.82
N GLN A 21 16.39 -4.46 -17.59
CA GLN A 21 16.13 -5.63 -16.77
C GLN A 21 15.07 -6.53 -17.42
N ILE A 22 14.03 -5.95 -18.01
CA ILE A 22 13.06 -6.68 -18.86
C ILE A 22 13.79 -7.38 -20.02
N THR A 23 14.80 -6.75 -20.62
CA THR A 23 15.55 -7.30 -21.77
C THR A 23 16.59 -8.34 -21.33
N LYS A 24 17.20 -8.20 -20.15
CA LYS A 24 18.14 -9.18 -19.57
C LYS A 24 17.46 -10.47 -19.12
N VAL A 25 16.19 -10.40 -18.69
CA VAL A 25 15.39 -11.57 -18.28
C VAL A 25 14.99 -12.45 -19.48
N LYS A 26 14.99 -11.92 -20.71
CA LYS A 26 14.67 -12.71 -21.93
C LYS A 26 15.58 -13.93 -22.18
N GLY A 27 16.65 -14.13 -21.41
CA GLY A 27 17.58 -15.25 -21.55
C GLY A 27 17.47 -16.35 -20.46
N ARG A 28 16.73 -16.14 -19.37
CA ARG A 28 16.63 -17.09 -18.27
C ARG A 28 15.37 -17.96 -18.41
N LYS A 29 15.52 -19.21 -18.80
CA LYS A 29 14.44 -20.22 -18.85
C LYS A 29 13.98 -20.73 -17.48
N ASN A 30 14.73 -20.49 -16.40
CA ASN A 30 14.36 -20.84 -15.03
C ASN A 30 14.37 -19.55 -14.18
N ILE A 31 13.30 -19.32 -13.43
CA ILE A 31 13.29 -18.34 -12.35
C ILE A 31 14.11 -18.97 -11.22
N ASP A 32 15.25 -18.39 -10.88
CA ASP A 32 16.01 -18.85 -9.70
C ASP A 32 15.08 -18.71 -8.47
N MET A 33 15.11 -19.71 -7.58
CA MET A 33 14.30 -19.73 -6.37
C MET A 33 14.54 -18.45 -5.56
N LYS A 34 13.49 -17.65 -5.31
CA LYS A 34 13.55 -16.42 -4.51
C LYS A 34 13.20 -16.70 -3.06
N ASN A 35 14.00 -16.20 -2.16
CA ASN A 35 13.76 -16.22 -0.72
C ASN A 35 12.91 -15.00 -0.31
N ILE A 36 11.77 -15.25 0.29
CA ILE A 36 10.76 -14.22 0.58
C ILE A 36 10.64 -13.97 2.08
N ALA A 37 10.73 -12.72 2.48
CA ALA A 37 10.28 -12.26 3.79
C ALA A 37 8.92 -11.57 3.67
N ILE A 38 8.00 -11.81 4.62
CA ILE A 38 6.66 -11.21 4.62
C ILE A 38 6.45 -10.44 5.91
N LEU A 39 6.38 -9.12 5.81
CA LEU A 39 5.96 -8.25 6.90
C LEU A 39 4.44 -8.13 6.89
N GLY A 40 3.76 -8.68 7.90
CA GLY A 40 2.30 -8.74 7.96
C GLY A 40 1.71 -10.03 7.39
N SER A 41 2.35 -11.17 7.63
CA SER A 41 1.99 -12.47 7.06
C SER A 41 0.59 -12.96 7.44
N THR A 42 0.05 -12.52 8.56
CA THR A 42 -1.29 -12.91 9.05
C THR A 42 -2.41 -11.96 8.60
N GLY A 43 -2.08 -10.88 7.88
CA GLY A 43 -3.04 -10.00 7.23
C GLY A 43 -3.54 -10.57 5.89
N SER A 44 -4.58 -9.95 5.29
CA SER A 44 -5.18 -10.39 4.03
C SER A 44 -4.13 -10.55 2.91
N ILE A 45 -3.24 -9.56 2.72
CA ILE A 45 -2.18 -9.62 1.71
C ILE A 45 -1.17 -10.73 2.03
N GLY A 46 -0.73 -10.84 3.29
CA GLY A 46 0.25 -11.86 3.70
C GLY A 46 -0.28 -13.29 3.51
N VAL A 47 -1.55 -13.54 3.86
CA VAL A 47 -2.20 -14.84 3.65
C VAL A 47 -2.28 -15.18 2.16
N ASN A 48 -2.68 -14.22 1.31
CA ASN A 48 -2.72 -14.43 -0.14
C ASN A 48 -1.32 -14.61 -0.75
N ALA A 49 -0.31 -13.88 -0.24
CA ALA A 49 1.08 -14.08 -0.67
C ALA A 49 1.58 -15.50 -0.35
N LEU A 50 1.27 -16.02 0.84
CA LEU A 50 1.59 -17.41 1.20
C LEU A 50 0.88 -18.43 0.32
N ARG A 51 -0.37 -18.17 -0.11
CA ARG A 51 -1.08 -19.02 -1.10
C ARG A 51 -0.38 -19.02 -2.45
N VAL A 52 0.07 -17.85 -2.94
CA VAL A 52 0.85 -17.75 -4.18
C VAL A 52 2.15 -18.54 -4.08
N ILE A 53 2.88 -18.40 -2.97
CA ILE A 53 4.14 -19.12 -2.74
C ILE A 53 3.89 -20.63 -2.67
N GLN A 54 2.86 -21.07 -1.96
CA GLN A 54 2.50 -22.48 -1.82
C GLN A 54 2.17 -23.14 -3.16
N THR A 55 1.56 -22.40 -4.09
CA THR A 55 1.24 -22.91 -5.43
C THR A 55 2.41 -22.85 -6.41
N ASN A 56 3.53 -22.23 -6.01
CA ASN A 56 4.74 -22.10 -6.83
C ASN A 56 6.02 -22.46 -6.03
N PRO A 57 6.11 -23.67 -5.47
CA PRO A 57 7.20 -24.04 -4.53
C PRO A 57 8.58 -24.11 -5.19
N ASP A 58 8.64 -24.29 -6.50
CA ASP A 58 9.91 -24.32 -7.25
C ASP A 58 10.50 -22.91 -7.45
N ASN A 59 9.69 -21.86 -7.29
CA ASN A 59 10.09 -20.48 -7.55
C ASN A 59 10.31 -19.67 -6.25
N TYR A 60 9.67 -20.06 -5.16
CA TYR A 60 9.63 -19.24 -3.93
C TYR A 60 9.79 -20.05 -2.68
N LYS A 61 10.60 -19.53 -1.74
CA LYS A 61 10.78 -20.06 -0.38
C LYS A 61 10.47 -18.96 0.64
N VAL A 62 9.68 -19.30 1.65
CA VAL A 62 9.43 -18.41 2.79
C VAL A 62 10.64 -18.48 3.74
N THR A 63 11.34 -17.36 3.90
CA THR A 63 12.52 -17.24 4.75
C THR A 63 12.19 -16.58 6.10
N ALA A 64 11.30 -15.57 6.09
CA ALA A 64 10.93 -14.88 7.32
C ALA A 64 9.46 -14.45 7.30
N LEU A 65 8.80 -14.46 8.48
CA LEU A 65 7.42 -14.04 8.67
C LEU A 65 7.29 -13.08 9.82
N ALA A 66 6.56 -11.97 9.62
CA ALA A 66 6.22 -11.05 10.68
C ALA A 66 4.70 -10.93 10.85
N ALA A 67 4.23 -10.91 12.09
CA ALA A 67 2.82 -10.71 12.43
C ALA A 67 2.64 -9.64 13.52
N GLY A 68 1.45 -9.04 13.56
CA GLY A 68 1.07 -8.13 14.63
C GLY A 68 0.62 -8.90 15.89
N LYS A 69 -0.71 -9.09 16.01
CA LYS A 69 -1.34 -9.71 17.19
C LYS A 69 -1.78 -11.16 16.97
N ASN A 70 -1.93 -11.60 15.71
CA ASN A 70 -2.46 -12.93 15.42
C ASN A 70 -1.34 -13.99 15.45
N THR A 71 -0.91 -14.35 16.66
CA THR A 71 0.14 -15.36 16.90
C THR A 71 -0.32 -16.78 16.62
N GLY A 72 -1.62 -17.07 16.78
CA GLY A 72 -2.18 -18.38 16.46
C GLY A 72 -2.02 -18.74 14.98
N LEU A 73 -2.43 -17.84 14.08
CA LEU A 73 -2.23 -18.03 12.63
C LEU A 73 -0.74 -18.03 12.25
N LEU A 74 0.09 -17.19 12.91
CA LEU A 74 1.52 -17.22 12.69
C LEU A 74 2.13 -18.58 13.04
N LEU A 75 1.69 -19.22 14.13
CA LEU A 75 2.15 -20.55 14.52
C LEU A 75 1.80 -21.62 13.47
N GLU A 76 0.61 -21.54 12.87
CA GLU A 76 0.22 -22.41 11.75
C GLU A 76 1.13 -22.18 10.53
N GLN A 77 1.41 -20.91 10.18
CA GLN A 77 2.31 -20.54 9.10
C GLN A 77 3.75 -21.04 9.35
N ILE A 78 4.25 -20.96 10.60
CA ILE A 78 5.56 -21.50 10.98
C ILE A 78 5.62 -23.01 10.74
N LYS A 79 4.60 -23.76 11.15
CA LYS A 79 4.54 -25.23 10.95
C LYS A 79 4.54 -25.59 9.48
N GLN A 80 3.81 -24.83 8.66
CA GLN A 80 3.65 -25.09 7.23
C GLN A 80 4.88 -24.69 6.41
N PHE A 81 5.40 -23.48 6.60
CA PHE A 81 6.45 -22.90 5.75
C PHE A 81 7.85 -23.00 6.31
N ARG A 82 8.01 -23.32 7.61
CA ARG A 82 9.28 -23.50 8.30
C ARG A 82 10.28 -22.36 8.03
N PRO A 83 9.91 -21.09 8.31
CA PRO A 83 10.80 -19.95 8.12
C PRO A 83 12.02 -20.05 9.03
N MET A 84 13.12 -19.39 8.67
CA MET A 84 14.33 -19.30 9.49
C MET A 84 14.11 -18.37 10.69
N ALA A 85 13.32 -17.30 10.51
CA ALA A 85 13.06 -16.30 11.54
C ALA A 85 11.63 -15.78 11.49
N VAL A 86 11.13 -15.37 12.65
CA VAL A 86 9.82 -14.71 12.77
C VAL A 86 9.91 -13.51 13.69
N ALA A 87 9.00 -12.54 13.52
CA ALA A 87 8.86 -11.41 14.42
C ALA A 87 7.40 -11.12 14.75
N VAL A 88 7.15 -10.70 15.99
CA VAL A 88 5.84 -10.27 16.47
C VAL A 88 5.93 -8.87 17.08
N LYS A 89 4.77 -8.20 17.24
CA LYS A 89 4.76 -6.82 17.70
C LYS A 89 5.23 -6.67 19.15
N GLU A 90 4.78 -7.53 20.05
CA GLU A 90 4.98 -7.40 21.50
C GLU A 90 5.91 -8.51 22.01
N GLU A 91 6.74 -8.21 23.02
CA GLU A 91 7.65 -9.17 23.64
C GLU A 91 6.90 -10.34 24.29
N THR A 92 5.80 -10.05 24.97
CA THR A 92 4.94 -11.08 25.59
C THR A 92 4.44 -12.10 24.56
N ALA A 93 4.03 -11.62 23.37
CA ALA A 93 3.62 -12.48 22.26
C ALA A 93 4.78 -13.34 21.73
N ALA A 94 6.01 -12.84 21.74
CA ALA A 94 7.19 -13.62 21.35
C ALA A 94 7.48 -14.75 22.35
N ILE A 95 7.35 -14.49 23.65
CA ILE A 95 7.54 -15.49 24.71
C ILE A 95 6.46 -16.58 24.59
N GLU A 96 5.20 -16.20 24.45
CA GLU A 96 4.08 -17.14 24.29
C GLU A 96 4.22 -17.99 23.03
N LEU A 97 4.64 -17.39 21.91
CA LEU A 97 4.88 -18.09 20.65
C LEU A 97 5.98 -19.15 20.80
N LYS A 98 7.11 -18.79 21.45
CA LYS A 98 8.21 -19.73 21.74
C LYS A 98 7.75 -20.91 22.58
N ALA A 99 6.92 -20.68 23.59
CA ALA A 99 6.40 -21.74 24.47
C ALA A 99 5.49 -22.75 23.75
N GLN A 100 4.84 -22.34 22.65
CA GLN A 100 3.94 -23.20 21.87
C GLN A 100 4.65 -23.97 20.73
N MET A 101 5.92 -23.68 20.46
CA MET A 101 6.68 -24.35 19.42
C MET A 101 7.41 -25.60 19.94
N SER A 102 7.47 -26.64 19.10
CA SER A 102 8.31 -27.80 19.38
C SER A 102 9.77 -27.50 19.03
N GLN A 103 10.72 -28.14 19.74
CA GLN A 103 12.16 -27.97 19.48
C GLN A 103 12.59 -28.32 18.03
N SER A 104 11.81 -29.16 17.33
CA SER A 104 12.09 -29.57 15.94
C SER A 104 11.71 -28.51 14.89
N ILE A 105 10.95 -27.48 15.27
CA ILE A 105 10.51 -26.39 14.38
C ILE A 105 10.60 -25.08 15.18
N MET A 106 11.82 -24.59 15.37
CA MET A 106 12.05 -23.38 16.16
C MET A 106 12.81 -22.35 15.34
N PRO A 107 12.11 -21.43 14.64
CA PRO A 107 12.77 -20.27 14.02
C PRO A 107 13.34 -19.34 15.08
N GLU A 108 14.27 -18.47 14.68
CA GLU A 108 14.62 -17.34 15.53
C GLU A 108 13.39 -16.44 15.74
N VAL A 109 13.10 -16.03 16.98
CA VAL A 109 11.92 -15.22 17.31
C VAL A 109 12.34 -13.86 17.83
N PHE A 110 11.95 -12.82 17.10
CA PHE A 110 12.18 -11.41 17.41
C PHE A 110 10.86 -10.71 17.77
N PHE A 111 10.97 -9.48 18.28
CA PHE A 111 9.79 -8.65 18.58
C PHE A 111 10.07 -7.16 18.33
N GLY A 112 8.99 -6.38 18.26
CA GLY A 112 9.03 -4.94 18.10
C GLY A 112 9.54 -4.49 16.74
N THR A 113 9.76 -3.19 16.60
CA THR A 113 10.24 -2.58 15.34
C THR A 113 11.61 -3.13 14.94
N GLU A 114 12.51 -3.30 15.90
CA GLU A 114 13.85 -3.88 15.67
C GLU A 114 13.75 -5.32 15.11
N GLY A 115 12.80 -6.12 15.63
CA GLY A 115 12.53 -7.46 15.11
C GLY A 115 12.06 -7.42 13.67
N PHE A 116 11.18 -6.50 13.30
CA PHE A 116 10.72 -6.34 11.91
C PHE A 116 11.85 -5.89 10.98
N ILE A 117 12.68 -4.95 11.43
CA ILE A 117 13.88 -4.51 10.70
C ILE A 117 14.84 -5.68 10.50
N ARG A 118 15.07 -6.50 11.55
CA ARG A 118 15.94 -7.67 11.47
C ARG A 118 15.50 -8.62 10.35
N LEU A 119 14.18 -8.92 10.26
CA LEU A 119 13.66 -9.77 9.19
C LEU A 119 13.80 -9.13 7.81
N ALA A 120 13.53 -7.83 7.69
CA ALA A 120 13.62 -7.09 6.44
C ALA A 120 15.05 -7.03 5.88
N THR A 121 16.06 -7.11 6.75
CA THR A 121 17.47 -6.95 6.38
C THR A 121 18.27 -8.27 6.37
N MET A 122 17.63 -9.43 6.58
CA MET A 122 18.29 -10.73 6.54
C MET A 122 19.04 -10.94 5.22
N ALA A 123 20.29 -11.45 5.30
CA ALA A 123 21.13 -11.66 4.13
C ALA A 123 20.49 -12.63 3.11
N ASP A 124 19.82 -13.68 3.63
CA ASP A 124 19.20 -14.73 2.83
C ASP A 124 17.86 -14.32 2.19
N VAL A 125 17.37 -13.08 2.37
CA VAL A 125 16.14 -12.57 1.76
C VAL A 125 16.46 -11.88 0.44
N ASP A 126 15.77 -12.26 -0.63
CA ASP A 126 15.84 -11.61 -1.94
C ASP A 126 14.76 -10.57 -2.11
N THR A 127 13.53 -10.91 -1.73
CA THR A 127 12.37 -10.03 -1.88
C THR A 127 11.61 -9.89 -0.56
N LEU A 128 11.29 -8.65 -0.21
CA LEU A 128 10.49 -8.28 0.96
C LEU A 128 9.07 -7.93 0.53
N ILE A 129 8.07 -8.69 1.00
CA ILE A 129 6.67 -8.30 0.89
C ILE A 129 6.33 -7.37 2.06
N SER A 130 6.12 -6.10 1.77
CA SER A 130 5.75 -5.08 2.74
C SER A 130 4.22 -4.97 2.83
N ALA A 131 3.60 -5.68 3.79
CA ALA A 131 2.16 -5.78 3.97
C ALA A 131 1.69 -5.42 5.39
N MET A 132 2.48 -4.68 6.14
CA MET A 132 2.06 -4.09 7.42
C MET A 132 1.14 -2.90 7.13
N ALA A 133 0.08 -2.73 7.90
CA ALA A 133 -0.82 -1.60 7.77
C ALA A 133 -0.29 -0.35 8.50
N GLY A 134 -0.51 0.82 7.92
CA GLY A 134 -0.17 2.11 8.52
C GLY A 134 1.33 2.41 8.53
N SER A 135 1.70 3.45 9.28
CA SER A 135 3.09 3.96 9.37
C SER A 135 4.09 2.97 9.95
N ALA A 136 3.63 1.92 10.65
CA ALA A 136 4.50 0.88 11.23
C ALA A 136 5.34 0.12 10.18
N GLY A 137 4.87 0.10 8.92
CA GLY A 137 5.59 -0.52 7.82
C GLY A 137 6.77 0.30 7.28
N LEU A 138 6.83 1.61 7.54
CA LEU A 138 7.81 2.51 6.94
C LEU A 138 9.26 2.11 7.27
N LEU A 139 9.62 2.06 8.56
CA LEU A 139 11.01 1.78 8.98
C LEU A 139 11.50 0.40 8.49
N PRO A 140 10.76 -0.71 8.70
CA PRO A 140 11.22 -2.00 8.21
C PRO A 140 11.35 -2.06 6.68
N THR A 141 10.41 -1.43 5.94
CA THR A 141 10.47 -1.39 4.48
C THR A 141 11.68 -0.59 4.01
N TYR A 142 11.90 0.59 4.59
CA TYR A 142 13.05 1.44 4.22
C TYR A 142 14.38 0.74 4.53
N SER A 143 14.50 0.07 5.69
CA SER A 143 15.69 -0.71 6.05
C SER A 143 15.93 -1.87 5.07
N GLY A 144 14.86 -2.54 4.59
CA GLY A 144 14.95 -3.56 3.55
C GLY A 144 15.51 -2.99 2.22
N ILE A 145 15.06 -1.79 1.83
CA ILE A 145 15.58 -1.06 0.66
C ILE A 145 17.08 -0.74 0.85
N GLU A 146 17.47 -0.23 2.02
CA GLU A 146 18.88 0.04 2.35
C GLU A 146 19.75 -1.22 2.32
N ALA A 147 19.18 -2.37 2.70
CA ALA A 147 19.83 -3.68 2.63
C ALA A 147 19.84 -4.27 1.19
N GLY A 148 19.32 -3.56 0.19
CA GLY A 148 19.33 -4.00 -1.21
C GLY A 148 18.30 -5.06 -1.56
N LYS A 149 17.17 -5.15 -0.84
CA LYS A 149 16.10 -6.09 -1.12
C LYS A 149 15.11 -5.53 -2.12
N ASP A 150 14.68 -6.35 -3.09
CA ASP A 150 13.50 -6.01 -3.90
C ASP A 150 12.26 -5.94 -3.02
N ILE A 151 11.38 -4.97 -3.30
CA ILE A 151 10.18 -4.74 -2.50
C ILE A 151 8.93 -5.05 -3.32
N ALA A 152 8.11 -5.98 -2.82
CA ALA A 152 6.72 -6.14 -3.25
C ALA A 152 5.84 -5.33 -2.27
N LEU A 153 5.39 -4.15 -2.71
CA LEU A 153 4.83 -3.12 -1.83
C LEU A 153 3.32 -3.17 -1.79
N ALA A 154 2.76 -3.46 -0.60
CA ALA A 154 1.35 -3.32 -0.29
C ALA A 154 1.07 -2.21 0.73
N ASN A 155 2.08 -1.80 1.51
CA ASN A 155 1.99 -0.71 2.49
C ASN A 155 2.10 0.64 1.78
N LYS A 156 0.96 1.18 1.34
CA LYS A 156 0.91 2.47 0.64
C LYS A 156 1.34 3.65 1.51
N GLU A 157 1.18 3.54 2.82
CA GLU A 157 1.54 4.59 3.77
C GLU A 157 3.05 4.89 3.71
N THR A 158 3.88 3.90 3.41
CA THR A 158 5.32 4.10 3.16
C THR A 158 5.57 5.11 2.05
N MET A 159 4.84 5.00 0.92
CA MET A 159 4.97 5.94 -0.21
C MET A 159 4.32 7.28 0.08
N VAL A 160 3.20 7.29 0.79
CA VAL A 160 2.52 8.53 1.20
C VAL A 160 3.41 9.38 2.09
N MET A 161 4.03 8.77 3.09
CA MET A 161 4.81 9.50 4.10
C MET A 161 6.22 9.87 3.60
N ALA A 162 6.87 8.98 2.86
CA ALA A 162 8.28 9.07 2.55
C ALA A 162 8.61 8.78 1.06
N GLY A 163 7.66 8.87 0.15
CA GLY A 163 7.82 8.49 -1.25
C GLY A 163 9.09 9.02 -1.93
N PRO A 164 9.44 10.33 -1.83
CA PRO A 164 10.69 10.85 -2.42
C PRO A 164 11.94 10.16 -1.87
N LEU A 165 12.00 9.91 -0.56
CA LEU A 165 13.16 9.27 0.09
C LEU A 165 13.24 7.79 -0.29
N VAL A 166 12.10 7.10 -0.28
CA VAL A 166 11.98 5.69 -0.65
C VAL A 166 12.42 5.46 -2.10
N MET A 167 11.91 6.25 -3.04
CA MET A 167 12.27 6.12 -4.45
C MET A 167 13.72 6.55 -4.74
N ALA A 168 14.23 7.54 -4.03
CA ALA A 168 15.64 7.94 -4.14
C ALA A 168 16.57 6.81 -3.65
N LYS A 169 16.25 6.19 -2.50
CA LYS A 169 17.03 5.09 -1.94
C LYS A 169 16.94 3.83 -2.80
N ALA A 170 15.77 3.50 -3.34
CA ALA A 170 15.61 2.37 -4.26
C ALA A 170 16.48 2.53 -5.52
N ARG A 171 16.51 3.74 -6.09
CA ARG A 171 17.41 4.06 -7.22
C ARG A 171 18.88 3.94 -6.85
N GLU A 172 19.28 4.46 -5.68
CA GLU A 172 20.66 4.37 -5.17
C GLU A 172 21.11 2.91 -5.03
N ARG A 173 20.22 2.04 -4.53
CA ARG A 173 20.49 0.62 -4.32
C ARG A 173 20.28 -0.26 -5.56
N GLY A 174 19.68 0.29 -6.63
CA GLY A 174 19.38 -0.46 -7.85
C GLY A 174 18.37 -1.58 -7.65
N ILE A 175 17.45 -1.44 -6.68
CA ILE A 175 16.42 -2.42 -6.37
C ILE A 175 15.08 -2.03 -7.00
N SER A 176 14.19 -3.00 -7.16
CA SER A 176 12.85 -2.79 -7.69
C SER A 176 11.82 -2.61 -6.58
N ILE A 177 10.90 -1.66 -6.75
CA ILE A 177 9.68 -1.56 -5.95
C ILE A 177 8.51 -1.92 -6.85
N LEU A 178 7.88 -3.06 -6.59
CA LEU A 178 6.78 -3.63 -7.37
C LEU A 178 5.47 -3.50 -6.59
N PRO A 179 4.46 -2.81 -7.12
CA PRO A 179 3.22 -2.59 -6.41
C PRO A 179 2.38 -3.87 -6.31
N ILE A 180 1.86 -4.14 -5.12
CA ILE A 180 0.84 -5.16 -4.86
C ILE A 180 -0.57 -4.55 -4.93
N ASP A 181 -0.73 -3.26 -4.61
CA ASP A 181 -2.02 -2.61 -4.73
C ASP A 181 -2.56 -2.77 -6.15
N SER A 182 -3.84 -3.18 -6.29
CA SER A 182 -4.40 -3.64 -7.58
C SER A 182 -4.35 -2.54 -8.64
N GLU A 183 -4.60 -1.31 -8.24
CA GLU A 183 -4.62 -0.16 -9.14
C GLU A 183 -3.22 0.17 -9.67
N HIS A 184 -2.22 0.13 -8.82
CA HIS A 184 -0.83 0.40 -9.22
C HIS A 184 -0.24 -0.76 -10.01
N SER A 185 -0.57 -1.99 -9.66
CA SER A 185 -0.24 -3.18 -10.46
C SER A 185 -0.84 -3.06 -11.87
N ALA A 186 -2.08 -2.60 -11.98
CA ALA A 186 -2.76 -2.38 -13.26
C ALA A 186 -2.08 -1.29 -14.11
N ILE A 187 -1.66 -0.17 -13.49
CA ILE A 187 -0.89 0.87 -14.17
C ILE A 187 0.42 0.29 -14.69
N LEU A 188 1.19 -0.41 -13.83
CA LEU A 188 2.46 -1.02 -14.20
C LEU A 188 2.29 -1.97 -15.40
N GLN A 189 1.26 -2.83 -15.39
CA GLN A 189 0.96 -3.76 -16.48
C GLN A 189 0.57 -3.01 -17.77
N SER A 190 -0.22 -1.94 -17.66
CA SER A 190 -0.70 -1.15 -18.82
C SER A 190 0.40 -0.25 -19.42
N MET A 191 1.48 -0.02 -18.69
CA MET A 191 2.65 0.74 -19.18
C MET A 191 3.71 -0.15 -19.84
N GLN A 192 3.63 -1.48 -19.68
CA GLN A 192 4.64 -2.37 -20.24
C GLN A 192 4.71 -2.28 -21.76
N GLY A 193 5.94 -2.13 -22.28
CA GLY A 193 6.19 -2.08 -23.71
C GLY A 193 5.88 -0.73 -24.39
N HIS A 194 5.43 0.27 -23.64
CA HIS A 194 5.17 1.61 -24.14
C HIS A 194 6.21 2.60 -23.63
N PRO A 195 6.69 3.54 -24.51
CA PRO A 195 7.60 4.60 -24.09
C PRO A 195 6.97 5.50 -23.02
N ARG A 196 7.74 5.83 -22.00
CA ARG A 196 7.30 6.67 -20.90
C ARG A 196 6.89 8.08 -21.34
N GLU A 197 7.61 8.62 -22.29
CA GLU A 197 7.35 9.94 -22.89
C GLU A 197 5.99 10.06 -23.58
N ASP A 198 5.37 8.93 -23.97
CA ASP A 198 4.06 8.92 -24.60
C ASP A 198 2.91 8.90 -23.59
N LEU A 199 3.22 8.70 -22.31
CA LEU A 199 2.23 8.75 -21.24
C LEU A 199 1.67 10.17 -21.12
N ARG A 200 0.35 10.30 -21.23
CA ARG A 200 -0.38 11.53 -20.95
C ARG A 200 -0.81 11.60 -19.49
N ARG A 201 -1.49 10.57 -19.00
CA ARG A 201 -1.95 10.46 -17.61
C ARG A 201 -2.31 9.03 -17.24
N VAL A 202 -2.42 8.77 -15.94
CA VAL A 202 -3.02 7.55 -15.40
C VAL A 202 -4.42 7.85 -14.85
N ILE A 203 -5.27 6.83 -14.80
CA ILE A 203 -6.62 6.95 -14.26
C ILE A 203 -6.83 5.81 -13.27
N LEU A 204 -6.85 6.16 -11.99
CA LEU A 204 -7.17 5.25 -10.90
C LEU A 204 -8.68 4.99 -10.86
N THR A 205 -9.09 3.75 -10.79
CA THR A 205 -10.48 3.40 -10.55
C THR A 205 -10.74 3.18 -9.06
N ALA A 206 -11.95 3.43 -8.61
CA ALA A 206 -12.40 3.23 -7.25
C ALA A 206 -13.77 2.58 -7.21
N SER A 207 -14.03 1.67 -6.27
CA SER A 207 -15.39 1.14 -6.03
C SER A 207 -16.37 2.23 -5.60
N GLY A 208 -15.84 3.34 -5.04
CA GLY A 208 -16.61 4.42 -4.43
C GLY A 208 -17.03 4.14 -2.99
N GLY A 209 -16.64 2.97 -2.45
CA GLY A 209 -16.97 2.55 -1.09
C GLY A 209 -18.45 2.20 -0.88
N PRO A 210 -18.84 1.78 0.34
CA PRO A 210 -20.19 1.37 0.66
C PRO A 210 -21.20 2.56 0.65
N PHE A 211 -20.73 3.80 0.82
CA PHE A 211 -21.59 4.98 0.98
C PHE A 211 -21.66 5.89 -0.26
N ARG A 212 -21.23 5.38 -1.43
CA ARG A 212 -21.15 6.14 -2.67
C ARG A 212 -22.49 6.74 -3.14
N GLU A 213 -23.61 6.16 -2.75
CA GLU A 213 -24.95 6.67 -3.14
C GLU A 213 -25.65 7.42 -1.98
N LEU A 214 -25.09 7.45 -0.77
CA LEU A 214 -25.70 8.11 0.38
C LEU A 214 -25.51 9.63 0.32
N SER A 215 -26.52 10.38 0.79
CA SER A 215 -26.42 11.80 1.09
C SER A 215 -25.53 12.08 2.31
N LEU A 216 -25.11 13.33 2.50
CA LEU A 216 -24.33 13.71 3.71
C LEU A 216 -25.13 13.49 5.00
N GLU A 217 -26.46 13.70 4.97
CA GLU A 217 -27.31 13.44 6.13
C GLU A 217 -27.35 11.97 6.50
N GLU A 218 -27.45 11.07 5.50
CA GLU A 218 -27.39 9.63 5.74
C GLU A 218 -25.99 9.21 6.22
N MET A 219 -24.93 9.75 5.61
CA MET A 219 -23.55 9.48 6.03
C MET A 219 -23.27 9.91 7.49
N SER A 220 -23.97 10.93 8.02
CA SER A 220 -23.79 11.36 9.41
C SER A 220 -24.26 10.33 10.43
N LYS A 221 -25.09 9.37 10.02
CA LYS A 221 -25.73 8.36 10.87
C LYS A 221 -25.13 6.95 10.71
N VAL A 222 -24.11 6.80 9.83
CA VAL A 222 -23.52 5.46 9.57
C VAL A 222 -22.66 4.99 10.73
N THR A 223 -22.68 3.68 10.94
CA THR A 223 -21.91 3.02 12.01
C THR A 223 -20.61 2.41 11.49
N PRO A 224 -19.65 2.08 12.38
CA PRO A 224 -18.46 1.34 12.01
C PRO A 224 -18.75 0.02 11.28
N GLU A 225 -19.75 -0.73 11.73
CA GLU A 225 -20.13 -2.01 11.14
C GLU A 225 -20.60 -1.85 9.69
N GLN A 226 -21.39 -0.80 9.40
CA GLN A 226 -21.82 -0.48 8.05
C GLN A 226 -20.64 -0.10 7.16
N ALA A 227 -19.66 0.66 7.70
CA ALA A 227 -18.47 1.09 6.97
C ALA A 227 -17.48 -0.07 6.71
N LEU A 228 -17.47 -1.10 7.57
CA LEU A 228 -16.66 -2.29 7.38
C LEU A 228 -17.21 -3.24 6.31
N ASN A 229 -18.49 -3.14 5.98
CA ASN A 229 -19.14 -4.01 4.99
C ASN A 229 -18.90 -3.48 3.55
N HIS A 230 -17.69 -3.75 3.01
CA HIS A 230 -17.33 -3.34 1.66
C HIS A 230 -17.99 -4.25 0.60
N PRO A 231 -18.60 -3.69 -0.48
CA PRO A 231 -19.39 -4.48 -1.43
C PRO A 231 -18.60 -5.51 -2.26
N ASN A 232 -17.30 -5.28 -2.52
CA ASN A 232 -16.51 -6.07 -3.47
C ASN A 232 -15.27 -6.72 -2.85
N TRP A 233 -14.75 -6.20 -1.72
CA TRP A 233 -13.45 -6.60 -1.17
C TRP A 233 -13.55 -6.96 0.31
N ASP A 234 -12.87 -8.04 0.69
CA ASP A 234 -12.60 -8.35 2.11
C ASP A 234 -11.24 -7.75 2.50
N MET A 235 -11.28 -6.69 3.27
CA MET A 235 -10.12 -5.86 3.60
C MET A 235 -9.97 -5.67 5.11
N GLY A 236 -8.75 -5.35 5.53
CA GLY A 236 -8.51 -4.94 6.91
C GLY A 236 -9.34 -3.70 7.31
N SER A 237 -9.70 -3.60 8.59
CA SER A 237 -10.62 -2.57 9.09
C SER A 237 -10.22 -1.13 8.72
N LYS A 238 -8.92 -0.79 8.81
CA LYS A 238 -8.42 0.55 8.41
C LYS A 238 -8.69 0.83 6.93
N VAL A 239 -8.37 -0.11 6.05
CA VAL A 239 -8.53 0.05 4.59
C VAL A 239 -10.01 0.13 4.21
N SER A 240 -10.90 -0.60 4.93
CA SER A 240 -12.36 -0.52 4.71
C SER A 240 -12.90 0.87 5.03
N ILE A 241 -12.47 1.50 6.13
CA ILE A 241 -12.86 2.87 6.47
C ILE A 241 -12.25 3.87 5.47
N ASP A 242 -10.99 3.69 5.08
CA ASP A 242 -10.38 4.53 4.05
C ASP A 242 -11.09 4.41 2.70
N SER A 243 -11.60 3.23 2.35
CA SER A 243 -12.45 3.05 1.17
C SER A 243 -13.79 3.78 1.31
N ALA A 244 -14.45 3.65 2.47
CA ALA A 244 -15.73 4.30 2.75
C ALA A 244 -15.64 5.84 2.67
N THR A 245 -14.53 6.42 3.13
CA THR A 245 -14.25 7.85 3.09
C THR A 245 -13.64 8.34 1.76
N MET A 246 -13.29 7.42 0.85
CA MET A 246 -12.47 7.67 -0.33
C MET A 246 -11.02 8.12 -0.01
N MET A 247 -10.59 8.10 1.26
CA MET A 247 -9.19 8.34 1.63
C MET A 247 -8.26 7.34 0.96
N ASN A 248 -8.66 6.06 0.88
CA ASN A 248 -7.86 5.03 0.22
C ASN A 248 -7.42 5.46 -1.18
N LYS A 249 -8.35 6.01 -1.98
CA LYS A 249 -8.04 6.49 -3.34
C LYS A 249 -7.16 7.74 -3.34
N GLY A 250 -7.29 8.58 -2.32
CA GLY A 250 -6.39 9.72 -2.12
C GLY A 250 -4.94 9.27 -1.81
N LEU A 251 -4.78 8.30 -0.91
CA LEU A 251 -3.46 7.71 -0.59
C LEU A 251 -2.85 7.03 -1.82
N GLU A 252 -3.66 6.33 -2.60
CA GLU A 252 -3.22 5.71 -3.85
C GLU A 252 -2.78 6.72 -4.90
N ALA A 253 -3.41 7.89 -4.99
CA ALA A 253 -2.96 8.96 -5.89
C ALA A 253 -1.57 9.46 -5.48
N ILE A 254 -1.30 9.61 -4.19
CA ILE A 254 0.05 9.96 -3.68
C ILE A 254 1.06 8.86 -3.98
N GLU A 255 0.69 7.60 -3.78
CA GLU A 255 1.54 6.45 -4.10
C GLU A 255 1.85 6.39 -5.60
N ALA A 256 0.85 6.54 -6.48
CA ALA A 256 1.04 6.59 -7.94
C ALA A 256 1.99 7.70 -8.38
N LYS A 257 1.87 8.89 -7.77
CA LYS A 257 2.79 10.02 -8.01
C LYS A 257 4.24 9.58 -7.89
N TRP A 258 4.59 8.86 -6.83
CA TRP A 258 5.98 8.47 -6.56
C TRP A 258 6.40 7.21 -7.31
N LEU A 259 5.57 6.18 -7.38
CA LEU A 259 5.90 4.94 -8.09
C LEU A 259 6.14 5.16 -9.58
N PHE A 260 5.32 6.02 -10.18
CA PHE A 260 5.36 6.27 -11.62
C PHE A 260 5.91 7.65 -12.00
N ASP A 261 6.47 8.39 -11.03
CA ASP A 261 7.05 9.74 -11.23
C ASP A 261 6.09 10.67 -11.99
N LEU A 262 4.88 10.82 -11.48
CA LEU A 262 3.82 11.61 -12.07
C LEU A 262 3.66 12.95 -11.35
N GLN A 263 3.17 13.96 -12.09
CA GLN A 263 2.61 15.15 -11.48
C GLN A 263 1.14 14.89 -11.12
N MET A 264 0.59 15.62 -10.14
CA MET A 264 -0.78 15.36 -9.68
C MET A 264 -1.85 15.61 -10.77
N ASP A 265 -1.61 16.53 -11.70
CA ASP A 265 -2.47 16.79 -12.86
C ASP A 265 -2.49 15.64 -13.89
N GLN A 266 -1.51 14.73 -13.80
CA GLN A 266 -1.46 13.50 -14.59
C GLN A 266 -2.20 12.32 -13.94
N ILE A 267 -2.85 12.52 -12.78
CA ILE A 267 -3.56 11.45 -12.05
C ILE A 267 -5.05 11.74 -12.03
N GLY A 268 -5.80 11.01 -12.85
CA GLY A 268 -7.25 11.03 -12.84
C GLY A 268 -7.84 9.99 -11.88
N ILE A 269 -9.07 10.23 -11.42
CA ILE A 269 -9.81 9.28 -10.57
C ILE A 269 -11.22 9.11 -11.12
N LEU A 270 -11.66 7.87 -11.28
CA LEU A 270 -13.02 7.52 -11.66
C LEU A 270 -13.62 6.48 -10.69
N ILE A 271 -14.88 6.64 -10.38
CA ILE A 271 -15.67 5.61 -9.70
C ILE A 271 -16.07 4.56 -10.72
N HIS A 272 -15.71 3.30 -10.45
CA HIS A 272 -16.05 2.11 -11.21
C HIS A 272 -16.55 1.03 -10.25
N THR A 273 -17.85 0.98 -10.05
CA THR A 273 -18.49 0.20 -8.98
C THR A 273 -18.31 -1.31 -9.12
N GLN A 274 -18.08 -1.81 -10.33
CA GLN A 274 -17.88 -3.23 -10.58
C GLN A 274 -16.47 -3.73 -10.20
N SER A 275 -15.50 -2.82 -10.03
CA SER A 275 -14.09 -3.15 -9.70
C SER A 275 -13.46 -4.17 -10.66
N ILE A 276 -13.85 -4.17 -11.94
CA ILE A 276 -13.33 -5.04 -12.99
C ILE A 276 -12.15 -4.39 -13.69
N VAL A 277 -12.26 -3.11 -14.03
CA VAL A 277 -11.14 -2.28 -14.50
C VAL A 277 -10.40 -1.78 -13.29
N HIS A 278 -9.16 -2.23 -13.10
CA HIS A 278 -8.38 -1.89 -11.91
C HIS A 278 -7.66 -0.54 -12.05
N SER A 279 -7.23 -0.16 -13.24
CA SER A 279 -6.77 1.20 -13.61
C SER A 279 -6.59 1.30 -15.11
N MET A 280 -6.33 2.53 -15.58
CA MET A 280 -6.13 2.83 -17.00
C MET A 280 -4.94 3.78 -17.19
N VAL A 281 -4.30 3.67 -18.34
CA VAL A 281 -3.23 4.56 -18.80
C VAL A 281 -3.68 5.20 -20.10
N GLU A 282 -3.69 6.54 -20.16
CA GLU A 282 -4.01 7.32 -21.34
C GLU A 282 -2.72 7.84 -21.97
N TYR A 283 -2.54 7.60 -23.26
CA TYR A 283 -1.39 8.02 -24.05
C TYR A 283 -1.68 9.33 -24.82
N LYS A 284 -0.65 9.94 -25.40
CA LYS A 284 -0.73 11.24 -26.09
C LYS A 284 -1.67 11.23 -27.30
N ASP A 285 -1.81 10.10 -27.96
CA ASP A 285 -2.72 9.91 -29.10
C ASP A 285 -4.20 9.74 -28.69
N GLY A 286 -4.49 9.73 -27.37
CA GLY A 286 -5.82 9.50 -26.82
C GLY A 286 -6.17 8.03 -26.61
N SER A 287 -5.29 7.09 -26.95
CA SER A 287 -5.48 5.67 -26.65
C SER A 287 -5.49 5.44 -25.15
N ILE A 288 -6.40 4.57 -24.69
CA ILE A 288 -6.47 4.15 -23.28
C ILE A 288 -6.22 2.64 -23.20
N ILE A 289 -5.21 2.26 -22.41
CA ILE A 289 -4.91 0.86 -22.10
C ILE A 289 -5.32 0.61 -20.65
N SER A 290 -5.98 -0.52 -20.41
CA SER A 290 -6.45 -0.90 -19.08
C SER A 290 -6.15 -2.35 -18.77
N GLN A 291 -5.80 -2.64 -17.53
CA GLN A 291 -5.80 -3.99 -17.01
C GLN A 291 -7.16 -4.27 -16.37
N MET A 292 -7.75 -5.41 -16.75
CA MET A 292 -9.04 -5.89 -16.24
C MET A 292 -8.89 -7.29 -15.65
N GLY A 293 -9.65 -7.58 -14.61
CA GLY A 293 -9.69 -8.89 -13.97
C GLY A 293 -10.80 -9.00 -12.94
N VAL A 294 -10.98 -10.20 -12.41
CA VAL A 294 -11.81 -10.37 -11.22
C VAL A 294 -11.13 -9.69 -10.03
N PRO A 295 -11.87 -9.13 -9.06
CA PRO A 295 -11.30 -8.46 -7.89
C PRO A 295 -10.71 -9.49 -6.91
N ASP A 296 -9.47 -9.90 -7.15
CA ASP A 296 -8.72 -10.85 -6.32
C ASP A 296 -7.25 -10.44 -6.19
N MET A 297 -6.76 -10.33 -4.94
CA MET A 297 -5.39 -9.91 -4.65
C MET A 297 -4.32 -10.94 -5.04
N ILE A 298 -4.68 -12.19 -5.30
CA ILE A 298 -3.73 -13.19 -5.81
C ILE A 298 -3.12 -12.73 -7.14
N ILE A 299 -3.88 -12.05 -8.00
CA ILE A 299 -3.42 -11.59 -9.31
C ILE A 299 -2.27 -10.57 -9.16
N PRO A 300 -2.44 -9.42 -8.50
CA PRO A 300 -1.36 -8.44 -8.37
C PRO A 300 -0.20 -8.94 -7.50
N ILE A 301 -0.45 -9.77 -6.49
CA ILE A 301 0.62 -10.39 -5.70
C ILE A 301 1.46 -11.33 -6.58
N SER A 302 0.82 -12.20 -7.35
CA SER A 302 1.51 -13.11 -8.28
C SER A 302 2.36 -12.33 -9.27
N PHE A 303 1.80 -11.25 -9.84
CA PHE A 303 2.52 -10.41 -10.80
C PHE A 303 3.72 -9.70 -10.17
N ALA A 304 3.57 -9.13 -8.96
CA ALA A 304 4.67 -8.48 -8.25
C ALA A 304 5.84 -9.46 -7.96
N LEU A 305 5.54 -10.71 -7.60
CA LEU A 305 6.55 -11.71 -7.32
C LEU A 305 7.25 -12.26 -8.56
N SER A 306 6.53 -12.34 -9.69
CA SER A 306 7.02 -12.93 -10.95
C SER A 306 7.38 -11.92 -12.03
N PHE A 307 7.27 -10.63 -11.76
CA PHE A 307 7.52 -9.57 -12.74
C PHE A 307 8.76 -9.87 -13.61
N PRO A 308 8.69 -9.71 -14.93
CA PRO A 308 7.56 -9.21 -15.74
C PRO A 308 6.59 -10.29 -16.23
N HIS A 309 6.60 -11.49 -15.66
CA HIS A 309 5.83 -12.64 -16.13
C HIS A 309 4.49 -12.78 -15.41
N HIS A 310 3.52 -13.40 -16.06
CA HIS A 310 2.26 -13.81 -15.46
C HIS A 310 2.31 -15.28 -15.04
N LEU A 311 2.13 -15.55 -13.74
CA LEU A 311 2.01 -16.93 -13.25
C LEU A 311 0.62 -17.50 -13.49
N LYS A 312 0.56 -18.80 -13.64
CA LYS A 312 -0.73 -19.52 -13.61
C LYS A 312 -1.31 -19.43 -12.19
N THR A 313 -2.52 -18.94 -12.08
CA THR A 313 -3.30 -18.89 -10.83
C THR A 313 -4.53 -19.79 -10.94
N HIS A 314 -5.16 -20.08 -9.80
CA HIS A 314 -6.44 -20.80 -9.75
C HIS A 314 -7.65 -19.85 -9.86
N ILE A 315 -7.39 -18.57 -10.10
CA ILE A 315 -8.45 -17.56 -10.24
C ILE A 315 -9.16 -17.79 -11.59
N PRO A 316 -10.50 -17.89 -11.60
CA PRO A 316 -11.25 -18.05 -12.84
C PRO A 316 -11.07 -16.81 -13.72
N PRO A 317 -11.00 -17.01 -15.06
CA PRO A 317 -10.89 -15.88 -15.99
C PRO A 317 -12.15 -15.01 -15.93
N LEU A 318 -11.96 -13.72 -16.19
CA LEU A 318 -13.08 -12.78 -16.31
C LEU A 318 -13.91 -13.11 -17.57
N ALA A 319 -15.21 -13.36 -17.38
CA ALA A 319 -16.16 -13.62 -18.46
C ALA A 319 -16.81 -12.29 -18.89
N LEU A 320 -16.19 -11.58 -19.84
CA LEU A 320 -16.64 -10.25 -20.27
C LEU A 320 -18.06 -10.27 -20.87
N GLU A 321 -18.46 -11.34 -21.51
CA GLU A 321 -19.80 -11.54 -22.05
C GLU A 321 -20.90 -11.55 -20.97
N LYS A 322 -20.53 -11.87 -19.70
CA LYS A 322 -21.44 -11.83 -18.56
C LYS A 322 -21.47 -10.45 -17.88
N VAL A 323 -20.42 -9.68 -18.03
CA VAL A 323 -20.32 -8.32 -17.48
C VAL A 323 -21.21 -7.34 -18.25
N GLY A 324 -21.19 -7.42 -19.58
CA GLY A 324 -22.01 -6.63 -20.49
C GLY A 324 -21.64 -5.15 -20.52
N VAL A 325 -21.78 -4.42 -19.41
CA VAL A 325 -21.59 -2.96 -19.33
C VAL A 325 -20.62 -2.59 -18.23
N LEU A 326 -19.70 -1.67 -18.52
CA LEU A 326 -18.78 -1.04 -17.56
C LEU A 326 -19.20 0.41 -17.31
N ASN A 327 -19.33 0.78 -16.05
CA ASN A 327 -19.79 2.11 -15.66
C ASN A 327 -18.67 2.93 -15.01
N PHE A 328 -18.56 4.20 -15.40
CA PHE A 328 -17.58 5.13 -14.87
C PHE A 328 -18.26 6.46 -14.52
N LYS A 329 -17.96 7.02 -13.33
CA LYS A 329 -18.44 8.31 -12.85
C LYS A 329 -17.30 9.13 -12.25
N LYS A 330 -17.39 10.45 -12.27
CA LYS A 330 -16.45 11.29 -11.50
C LYS A 330 -16.77 11.20 -10.02
N PRO A 331 -15.74 11.23 -9.12
CA PRO A 331 -15.97 11.29 -7.68
C PRO A 331 -16.55 12.66 -7.27
N ASP A 332 -17.41 12.65 -6.25
CA ASP A 332 -17.96 13.87 -5.65
C ASP A 332 -17.01 14.38 -4.54
N MET A 333 -16.18 15.37 -4.87
CA MET A 333 -15.18 15.95 -3.96
C MET A 333 -15.80 16.75 -2.80
N LYS A 334 -17.05 17.19 -2.91
CA LYS A 334 -17.76 17.89 -1.81
C LYS A 334 -18.22 16.89 -0.76
N ARG A 335 -18.72 15.74 -1.22
CA ARG A 335 -19.20 14.66 -0.37
C ARG A 335 -18.05 13.86 0.25
N PHE A 336 -17.02 13.56 -0.53
CA PHE A 336 -15.84 12.80 -0.07
C PHE A 336 -14.66 13.73 0.22
N LYS A 337 -14.76 14.49 1.32
CA LYS A 337 -13.73 15.45 1.73
C LYS A 337 -12.36 14.82 1.95
N CYS A 338 -12.28 13.56 2.42
CA CYS A 338 -11.00 12.87 2.63
C CYS A 338 -10.21 12.74 1.32
N LEU A 339 -10.88 12.45 0.19
CA LEU A 339 -10.22 12.42 -1.11
C LEU A 339 -9.66 13.80 -1.47
N ARG A 340 -10.44 14.87 -1.29
CA ARG A 340 -9.99 16.25 -1.55
C ARG A 340 -8.76 16.60 -0.71
N LEU A 341 -8.80 16.32 0.61
CA LEU A 341 -7.70 16.60 1.53
C LEU A 341 -6.42 15.85 1.16
N ALA A 342 -6.54 14.60 0.67
CA ALA A 342 -5.39 13.82 0.24
C ALA A 342 -4.75 14.42 -1.03
N LEU A 343 -5.54 14.85 -2.01
CA LEU A 343 -5.03 15.53 -3.21
C LEU A 343 -4.38 16.88 -2.87
N GLU A 344 -5.00 17.66 -1.98
CA GLU A 344 -4.41 18.92 -1.47
C GLU A 344 -3.07 18.65 -0.76
N ALA A 345 -2.98 17.60 0.08
CA ALA A 345 -1.73 17.22 0.73
C ALA A 345 -0.64 16.83 -0.28
N ALA A 346 -1.02 16.13 -1.35
CA ALA A 346 -0.13 15.74 -2.44
C ALA A 346 0.41 16.93 -3.23
N ASP A 347 -0.42 17.96 -3.45
CA ASP A 347 -0.03 19.21 -4.13
C ASP A 347 0.89 20.06 -3.26
N ILE A 348 0.61 20.17 -1.96
CA ILE A 348 1.47 20.87 -1.00
C ILE A 348 2.83 20.15 -0.90
N GLY A 349 2.82 18.83 -0.84
CA GLY A 349 4.04 18.01 -0.79
C GLY A 349 4.76 18.09 0.57
N GLY A 350 6.09 17.85 0.54
CA GLY A 350 6.94 17.86 1.75
C GLY A 350 6.36 17.04 2.90
N SER A 351 6.22 17.65 4.07
CA SER A 351 5.72 17.01 5.29
C SER A 351 4.20 16.80 5.32
N MET A 352 3.42 17.44 4.43
CA MET A 352 1.95 17.43 4.50
C MET A 352 1.33 16.04 4.29
N PRO A 353 1.78 15.18 3.36
CA PRO A 353 1.24 13.82 3.23
C PRO A 353 1.45 12.94 4.48
N ALA A 354 2.57 13.11 5.20
CA ALA A 354 2.81 12.41 6.46
C ALA A 354 1.85 12.90 7.57
N VAL A 355 1.55 14.21 7.60
CA VAL A 355 0.54 14.78 8.51
C VAL A 355 -0.85 14.23 8.21
N LEU A 356 -1.25 14.22 6.93
CA LEU A 356 -2.51 13.63 6.49
C LEU A 356 -2.63 12.18 6.97
N ASN A 357 -1.61 11.36 6.74
CA ASN A 357 -1.61 9.95 7.13
C ASN A 357 -1.73 9.76 8.64
N GLY A 358 -0.91 10.47 9.44
CA GLY A 358 -0.94 10.39 10.91
C GLY A 358 -2.30 10.81 11.49
N ALA A 359 -2.90 11.89 10.96
CA ALA A 359 -4.22 12.35 11.35
C ALA A 359 -5.31 11.35 10.95
N ASN A 360 -5.23 10.78 9.73
CA ASN A 360 -6.18 9.80 9.24
C ASN A 360 -6.19 8.53 10.10
N GLU A 361 -5.02 8.00 10.47
CA GLU A 361 -4.96 6.80 11.31
C GLU A 361 -5.60 7.04 12.70
N ILE A 362 -5.42 8.22 13.30
CA ILE A 362 -6.09 8.56 14.56
C ILE A 362 -7.61 8.69 14.37
N ALA A 363 -8.05 9.36 13.32
CA ALA A 363 -9.47 9.55 13.01
C ALA A 363 -10.17 8.21 12.76
N VAL A 364 -9.60 7.36 11.92
CA VAL A 364 -10.13 6.03 11.62
C VAL A 364 -10.23 5.15 12.87
N MET A 365 -9.18 5.12 13.69
CA MET A 365 -9.20 4.36 14.94
C MET A 365 -10.25 4.86 15.93
N SER A 366 -10.50 6.17 15.97
CA SER A 366 -11.49 6.78 16.84
C SER A 366 -12.91 6.50 16.37
N PHE A 367 -13.14 6.51 15.06
CA PHE A 367 -14.41 6.09 14.47
C PHE A 367 -14.70 4.61 14.73
N LEU A 368 -13.73 3.72 14.52
CA LEU A 368 -13.86 2.28 14.79
C LEU A 368 -14.18 1.97 16.26
N LYS A 369 -13.77 2.84 17.19
CA LYS A 369 -14.12 2.76 18.62
C LYS A 369 -15.47 3.40 18.96
N GLY A 370 -16.16 4.00 17.98
CA GLY A 370 -17.39 4.73 18.21
C GLY A 370 -17.23 6.06 18.96
N SER A 371 -15.99 6.59 19.04
CA SER A 371 -15.70 7.84 19.77
C SER A 371 -16.06 9.10 18.96
N ILE A 372 -16.17 9.00 17.64
CA ILE A 372 -16.57 10.04 16.71
C ILE A 372 -17.47 9.50 15.60
N GLY A 373 -18.24 10.35 14.97
CA GLY A 373 -19.05 10.03 13.79
C GLY A 373 -18.23 9.95 12.50
N PHE A 374 -18.81 9.41 11.45
CA PHE A 374 -18.15 9.23 10.14
C PHE A 374 -17.70 10.56 9.52
N LEU A 375 -18.53 11.60 9.61
CA LEU A 375 -18.20 12.91 9.07
C LEU A 375 -17.19 13.69 9.92
N ASP A 376 -16.92 13.26 11.15
CA ASP A 376 -15.88 13.84 11.99
C ASP A 376 -14.46 13.42 11.51
N ILE A 377 -14.35 12.32 10.76
CA ILE A 377 -13.07 11.86 10.21
C ILE A 377 -12.41 12.95 9.36
N PRO A 378 -13.01 13.44 8.26
CA PRO A 378 -12.40 14.50 7.46
C PRO A 378 -12.21 15.81 8.24
N GLU A 379 -13.06 16.11 9.21
CA GLU A 379 -12.94 17.33 10.02
C GLU A 379 -11.69 17.30 10.92
N LEU A 380 -11.42 16.15 11.57
CA LEU A 380 -10.22 15.97 12.39
C LEU A 380 -8.95 16.06 11.55
N ILE A 381 -8.95 15.44 10.37
CA ILE A 381 -7.81 15.49 9.43
C ILE A 381 -7.57 16.94 8.98
N GLU A 382 -8.59 17.63 8.50
CA GLU A 382 -8.51 19.02 8.02
C GLU A 382 -7.99 19.97 9.10
N LYS A 383 -8.50 19.86 10.33
CA LYS A 383 -8.03 20.66 11.48
C LYS A 383 -6.56 20.35 11.84
N THR A 384 -6.13 19.10 11.70
CA THR A 384 -4.75 18.72 12.00
C THR A 384 -3.81 19.27 10.92
N MET A 385 -4.15 19.10 9.63
CA MET A 385 -3.39 19.67 8.52
C MET A 385 -3.27 21.20 8.62
N ALA A 386 -4.36 21.89 8.91
CA ALA A 386 -4.37 23.35 9.07
C ALA A 386 -3.48 23.88 10.22
N SER A 387 -3.15 23.03 11.19
CA SER A 387 -2.26 23.39 12.32
C SER A 387 -0.79 23.14 12.02
N HIS A 388 -0.48 22.50 10.88
CA HIS A 388 0.89 22.15 10.53
C HIS A 388 1.57 23.26 9.75
N LYS A 389 2.80 23.56 10.16
CA LYS A 389 3.69 24.40 9.37
C LYS A 389 4.48 23.50 8.43
N HIS A 390 4.10 23.52 7.15
CA HIS A 390 4.76 22.74 6.11
C HIS A 390 6.27 23.01 6.03
N HIS A 391 7.04 21.94 5.83
CA HIS A 391 8.48 21.99 5.55
C HIS A 391 8.91 20.80 4.67
N PRO A 392 10.05 20.89 3.95
CA PRO A 392 10.62 19.75 3.24
C PRO A 392 10.91 18.57 4.17
N ILE A 393 10.90 17.36 3.60
CA ILE A 393 11.37 16.14 4.27
C ILE A 393 12.70 15.72 3.63
N ASP A 394 13.72 15.50 4.45
CA ASP A 394 15.09 15.19 4.04
C ASP A 394 15.62 13.87 4.61
N SER A 395 14.94 13.32 5.61
CA SER A 395 15.31 12.08 6.27
C SER A 395 14.10 11.31 6.81
N ILE A 396 14.28 10.02 7.06
CA ILE A 396 13.25 9.18 7.68
C ILE A 396 12.94 9.63 9.10
N GLU A 397 13.92 10.10 9.82
CA GLU A 397 13.78 10.67 11.17
C GLU A 397 12.84 11.87 11.17
N THR A 398 13.01 12.78 10.18
CA THR A 398 12.09 13.92 9.96
C THR A 398 10.67 13.44 9.67
N VAL A 399 10.49 12.46 8.81
CA VAL A 399 9.16 11.87 8.52
C VAL A 399 8.52 11.30 9.79
N MET A 400 9.28 10.53 10.58
CA MET A 400 8.80 9.93 11.83
C MET A 400 8.48 10.98 12.90
N ALA A 401 9.22 12.08 12.95
CA ALA A 401 8.91 13.19 13.83
C ALA A 401 7.61 13.90 13.43
N VAL A 402 7.38 14.09 12.13
CA VAL A 402 6.13 14.66 11.59
C VAL A 402 4.94 13.75 11.88
N ASP A 403 5.06 12.42 11.67
CA ASP A 403 4.00 11.46 11.99
C ASP A 403 3.63 11.51 13.48
N ARG A 404 4.63 11.51 14.39
CA ARG A 404 4.37 11.66 15.83
C ARG A 404 3.63 12.96 16.15
N TRP A 405 4.13 14.10 15.64
CA TRP A 405 3.48 15.38 15.81
C TRP A 405 2.03 15.38 15.34
N ALA A 406 1.77 14.82 14.15
CA ALA A 406 0.44 14.74 13.56
C ALA A 406 -0.51 13.91 14.44
N ARG A 407 -0.05 12.77 14.94
CA ARG A 407 -0.82 11.91 15.85
C ARG A 407 -1.16 12.58 17.16
N ASP A 408 -0.19 13.25 17.79
CA ASP A 408 -0.39 13.93 19.06
C ASP A 408 -1.31 15.15 18.91
N THR A 409 -1.15 15.89 17.81
CA THR A 409 -2.04 17.01 17.48
C THR A 409 -3.46 16.51 17.20
N ALA A 410 -3.62 15.43 16.44
CA ALA A 410 -4.92 14.85 16.17
C ALA A 410 -5.60 14.35 17.45
N ARG A 411 -4.88 13.68 18.37
CA ARG A 411 -5.43 13.28 19.68
C ARG A 411 -5.90 14.47 20.50
N SER A 412 -5.10 15.53 20.61
CA SER A 412 -5.49 16.75 21.34
C SER A 412 -6.72 17.43 20.74
N LYS A 413 -6.85 17.44 19.41
CA LYS A 413 -8.05 17.98 18.74
C LYS A 413 -9.26 17.08 18.94
N LEU A 414 -9.09 15.77 18.88
CA LEU A 414 -10.12 14.78 19.16
C LEU A 414 -10.74 14.97 20.53
N GLU A 415 -9.93 15.12 21.58
CA GLU A 415 -10.41 15.37 22.95
C GLU A 415 -11.31 16.62 23.02
N LYS A 416 -10.91 17.69 22.32
CA LYS A 416 -11.71 18.94 22.23
C LYS A 416 -13.00 18.75 21.44
N MET A 417 -13.01 17.89 20.41
CA MET A 417 -14.22 17.60 19.65
C MET A 417 -15.22 16.83 20.50
N ILE A 418 -14.78 15.79 21.19
CA ILE A 418 -15.61 14.96 22.08
C ILE A 418 -16.18 15.81 23.23
N SER A 419 -15.38 16.64 23.87
CA SER A 419 -15.82 17.50 24.97
C SER A 419 -16.89 18.51 24.55
N LYS A 420 -16.88 18.96 23.27
CA LYS A 420 -17.91 19.86 22.75
C LYS A 420 -19.23 19.16 22.40
N GLN A 421 -19.23 17.87 22.14
CA GLN A 421 -20.44 17.09 21.86
C GLN A 421 -21.18 16.68 23.14
N LEU A 422 -20.50 16.76 24.28
CA LEU A 422 -21.07 16.44 25.63
C LEU A 422 -21.71 17.64 26.33
N ILE A 423 -21.58 18.85 25.77
CA ILE A 423 -22.18 20.11 26.24
C ILE A 423 -23.37 20.47 25.36
#